data_f0b53a2d78e7d4e7bba9fc715988fdfa
#
_entry.id   f0b53a2d78e7d4e7bba9fc715988fdfa
#
_cell.length_a   1.000
_cell.length_b   1.000
_cell.length_c   1.000
_cell.angle_alpha   90.00
_cell.angle_beta   90.00
_cell.angle_gamma   90.00
#
_symmetry.space_group_name_H-M   'P 1'
#
loop_
_entity.id
_entity.type
_entity.pdbx_description
1 polymer ?
#
loop_
_entity_poly.entity_id
_entity_poly.type
_entity_poly.pdbx_seq_one_letter_code
_entity_poly.pdbx_strand_id
1 'polypeptide(L)'
;MAETILILGNGFDIAMGRKTKYTDFIEFEKHLFSNPDEELIEFLKAKNIRIDNYKDNLYLKFINENRDKLGENWSSLEIMISQLSEAVMYCKENTDLLYSTAYNEPIRQQIESNMNKLRKDRNYCSKLYVALLFFSLFYERKWRDLEREVALEKVNNEFLRQLDLLIELLEIYLSYLDYLDFEVSKIKAKPTALDAVSNISNSYVLNFNYTNTSGHLFGTFEEKTHFIHGRIDLDRQTNRINTMVFGIEDKENDVNSDLIPYQKYYQRVVKETGNKFEEFFIKRNYTVKNTSVVGRAVPTRVLVSKNIVIFGHSVDPLDKEIFQKCFELAKKGEYPYRFIFTYFNEQVKRSIIKNLAIILGKEKLVELTGKRNVVFVKSDDKDGMEDVLLP
;
A
#
# COMPACT_ATOMS: atom_id res chain seq x y z
N MET A 1 -18.50 -0.74 27.25
CA MET A 1 -17.64 0.01 26.31
C MET A 1 -17.62 -0.71 24.98
N ALA A 2 -17.72 0.03 23.89
CA ALA A 2 -17.58 -0.54 22.55
C ALA A 2 -16.17 -1.10 22.31
N GLU A 3 -16.07 -2.09 21.45
CA GLU A 3 -14.77 -2.51 20.89
C GLU A 3 -14.34 -1.57 19.78
N THR A 4 -13.03 -1.37 19.63
CA THR A 4 -12.49 -0.55 18.56
C THR A 4 -11.69 -1.41 17.58
N ILE A 5 -11.94 -1.18 16.29
CA ILE A 5 -11.13 -1.65 15.17
C ILE A 5 -10.50 -0.41 14.55
N LEU A 6 -9.17 -0.32 14.57
CA LEU A 6 -8.42 0.75 13.89
C LEU A 6 -8.06 0.26 12.49
N ILE A 7 -8.37 1.06 11.48
CA ILE A 7 -7.88 0.88 10.11
C ILE A 7 -6.90 2.01 9.84
N LEU A 8 -5.60 1.67 9.76
CA LEU A 8 -4.52 2.65 9.71
C LEU A 8 -3.90 2.70 8.31
N GLY A 9 -3.80 3.89 7.73
CA GLY A 9 -3.07 4.15 6.50
C GLY A 9 -1.88 5.09 6.74
N ASN A 10 -1.11 5.41 5.70
CA ASN A 10 0.13 6.17 5.79
C ASN A 10 -0.03 7.57 6.44
N GLY A 11 -1.20 8.19 6.32
CA GLY A 11 -1.49 9.44 7.01
C GLY A 11 -1.42 9.34 8.54
N PHE A 12 -1.54 8.13 9.11
CA PHE A 12 -1.33 7.91 10.53
C PHE A 12 0.16 8.10 10.91
N ASP A 13 1.08 7.48 10.18
CA ASP A 13 2.51 7.64 10.39
C ASP A 13 2.94 9.10 10.22
N ILE A 14 2.43 9.77 9.18
CA ILE A 14 2.67 11.20 8.93
C ILE A 14 2.14 12.06 10.08
N ALA A 15 0.94 11.76 10.63
CA ALA A 15 0.38 12.48 11.77
C ALA A 15 1.23 12.33 13.03
N MET A 16 1.87 11.17 13.22
CA MET A 16 2.85 10.94 14.28
C MET A 16 4.19 11.64 14.02
N GLY A 17 4.37 12.27 12.85
CA GLY A 17 5.57 13.04 12.47
C GLY A 17 6.63 12.22 11.77
N ARG A 18 6.30 11.01 11.34
CA ARG A 18 7.23 10.12 10.65
C ARG A 18 7.37 10.50 9.17
N LYS A 19 8.56 10.29 8.63
CA LYS A 19 8.89 10.55 7.23
C LYS A 19 8.57 9.30 6.38
N THR A 20 7.30 9.03 6.15
CA THR A 20 6.84 7.84 5.42
C THR A 20 6.18 8.15 4.09
N LYS A 21 6.34 9.36 3.55
CA LYS A 21 5.90 9.68 2.20
C LYS A 21 6.83 9.01 1.18
N TYR A 22 6.31 8.73 -0.03
CA TYR A 22 7.17 8.20 -1.08
C TYR A 22 8.28 9.18 -1.49
N THR A 23 8.04 10.50 -1.37
CA THR A 23 9.05 11.54 -1.60
C THR A 23 10.22 11.41 -0.63
N ASP A 24 9.95 11.07 0.63
CA ASP A 24 10.97 10.82 1.64
C ASP A 24 11.83 9.58 1.28
N PHE A 25 11.19 8.54 0.75
CA PHE A 25 11.88 7.35 0.23
C PHE A 25 12.81 7.69 -0.94
N ILE A 26 12.37 8.54 -1.87
CA ILE A 26 13.22 8.98 -2.99
C ILE A 26 14.37 9.90 -2.53
N GLU A 27 14.18 10.68 -1.48
CA GLU A 27 15.25 11.45 -0.86
C GLU A 27 16.26 10.53 -0.16
N PHE A 28 15.78 9.51 0.55
CA PHE A 28 16.62 8.49 1.14
C PHE A 28 17.45 7.74 0.08
N GLU A 29 16.85 7.34 -1.04
CA GLU A 29 17.54 6.68 -2.15
C GLU A 29 18.73 7.55 -2.66
N LYS A 30 18.48 8.83 -2.87
CA LYS A 30 19.55 9.76 -3.26
C LYS A 30 20.65 9.84 -2.21
N HIS A 31 20.28 9.98 -0.94
CA HIS A 31 21.25 10.06 0.17
C HIS A 31 22.08 8.78 0.24
N LEU A 32 21.43 7.62 0.17
CA LEU A 32 22.06 6.31 0.21
C LEU A 32 23.14 6.14 -0.87
N PHE A 33 22.86 6.55 -2.11
CA PHE A 33 23.77 6.32 -3.23
C PHE A 33 24.74 7.46 -3.52
N SER A 34 24.54 8.66 -2.97
CA SER A 34 25.41 9.82 -3.22
C SER A 34 26.37 10.08 -2.08
N ASN A 35 25.88 10.16 -0.86
CA ASN A 35 26.68 10.54 0.31
C ASN A 35 26.00 10.08 1.61
N PRO A 36 25.98 8.77 1.90
CA PRO A 36 25.39 8.26 3.14
C PRO A 36 26.16 8.77 4.36
N ASP A 37 25.43 9.16 5.40
CA ASP A 37 26.03 9.54 6.67
C ASP A 37 26.52 8.33 7.47
N GLU A 38 27.28 8.60 8.53
CA GLU A 38 27.90 7.55 9.34
C GLU A 38 26.85 6.65 10.01
N GLU A 39 25.75 7.23 10.48
CA GLU A 39 24.65 6.49 11.14
C GLU A 39 23.98 5.50 10.20
N LEU A 40 23.72 5.90 8.95
CA LEU A 40 23.18 5.00 7.91
C LEU A 40 24.17 3.90 7.56
N ILE A 41 25.45 4.24 7.42
CA ILE A 41 26.52 3.26 7.13
C ILE A 41 26.61 2.20 8.25
N GLU A 42 26.55 2.63 9.50
CA GLU A 42 26.60 1.71 10.65
C GLU A 42 25.35 0.81 10.70
N PHE A 43 24.15 1.38 10.47
CA PHE A 43 22.93 0.60 10.37
C PHE A 43 23.02 -0.48 9.28
N LEU A 44 23.44 -0.11 8.06
CA LEU A 44 23.60 -1.06 6.94
C LEU A 44 24.59 -2.17 7.26
N LYS A 45 25.72 -1.83 7.90
CA LYS A 45 26.72 -2.82 8.34
C LYS A 45 26.17 -3.76 9.40
N ALA A 46 25.47 -3.22 10.40
CA ALA A 46 24.86 -4.01 11.47
C ALA A 46 23.82 -5.01 10.94
N LYS A 47 23.10 -4.63 9.87
CA LYS A 47 22.11 -5.49 9.19
C LYS A 47 22.72 -6.33 8.05
N ASN A 48 24.03 -6.25 7.80
CA ASN A 48 24.73 -6.94 6.71
C ASN A 48 24.13 -6.68 5.31
N ILE A 49 23.70 -5.46 5.06
CA ILE A 49 23.06 -5.04 3.80
C ILE A 49 24.09 -4.56 2.80
N ARG A 50 24.03 -5.09 1.55
CA ARG A 50 24.86 -4.67 0.42
C ARG A 50 24.04 -3.82 -0.53
N ILE A 51 24.36 -2.52 -0.61
CA ILE A 51 23.58 -1.53 -1.39
C ILE A 51 23.81 -1.61 -2.91
N ASP A 52 24.91 -2.22 -3.36
CA ASP A 52 25.26 -2.28 -4.79
C ASP A 52 24.18 -2.95 -5.65
N ASN A 53 23.42 -3.89 -5.07
CA ASN A 53 22.34 -4.60 -5.76
C ASN A 53 21.18 -3.69 -6.19
N TYR A 54 21.00 -2.55 -5.52
CA TYR A 54 19.84 -1.66 -5.71
C TYR A 54 20.16 -0.44 -6.58
N LYS A 55 21.45 -0.10 -6.77
CA LYS A 55 21.90 1.13 -7.44
C LYS A 55 21.37 1.29 -8.87
N ASP A 56 21.25 0.18 -9.59
CA ASP A 56 20.84 0.15 -10.99
C ASP A 56 19.38 -0.29 -11.17
N ASN A 57 18.53 -0.13 -10.15
CA ASN A 57 17.15 -0.53 -10.21
C ASN A 57 16.39 0.19 -11.34
N LEU A 58 15.69 -0.58 -12.19
CA LEU A 58 15.00 -0.06 -13.37
C LEU A 58 13.83 0.86 -13.02
N TYR A 59 13.09 0.55 -11.95
CA TYR A 59 11.97 1.37 -11.47
C TYR A 59 12.47 2.70 -10.93
N LEU A 60 13.55 2.70 -10.15
CA LEU A 60 14.15 3.94 -9.62
C LEU A 60 14.66 4.84 -10.76
N LYS A 61 15.33 4.28 -11.76
CA LYS A 61 15.77 5.04 -12.95
C LYS A 61 14.58 5.71 -13.64
N PHE A 62 13.51 4.94 -13.91
CA PHE A 62 12.31 5.47 -14.54
C PHE A 62 11.60 6.53 -13.70
N ILE A 63 11.48 6.31 -12.38
CA ILE A 63 10.90 7.25 -11.43
C ILE A 63 11.72 8.56 -11.44
N ASN A 64 13.05 8.46 -11.37
CA ASN A 64 13.93 9.62 -11.35
C ASN A 64 13.84 10.46 -12.63
N GLU A 65 13.68 9.82 -13.79
CA GLU A 65 13.50 10.48 -15.09
C GLU A 65 12.13 11.13 -15.25
N ASN A 66 11.12 10.70 -14.49
CA ASN A 66 9.74 11.16 -14.61
C ASN A 66 9.21 11.87 -13.35
N ARG A 67 10.08 12.39 -12.51
CA ARG A 67 9.70 13.03 -11.23
C ARG A 67 8.67 14.13 -11.37
N ASP A 68 8.78 14.94 -12.40
CA ASP A 68 7.86 16.07 -12.65
C ASP A 68 6.42 15.63 -12.94
N LYS A 69 6.22 14.35 -13.25
CA LYS A 69 4.90 13.77 -13.56
C LYS A 69 4.30 13.02 -12.37
N LEU A 70 5.07 12.84 -11.30
CA LEU A 70 4.63 12.13 -10.09
C LEU A 70 3.87 13.08 -9.17
N GLY A 71 2.71 12.61 -8.68
CA GLY A 71 2.05 13.23 -7.54
C GLY A 71 2.81 12.97 -6.24
N GLU A 72 2.29 13.40 -5.10
CA GLU A 72 2.94 13.26 -3.79
C GLU A 72 2.56 11.96 -3.03
N ASN A 73 1.70 11.13 -3.60
CA ASN A 73 1.14 9.94 -2.92
C ASN A 73 1.77 8.64 -3.42
N TRP A 74 1.79 7.62 -2.59
CA TRP A 74 2.22 6.26 -2.95
C TRP A 74 1.48 5.69 -4.16
N SER A 75 0.19 5.99 -4.30
CA SER A 75 -0.60 5.62 -5.48
C SER A 75 -0.01 6.13 -6.80
N SER A 76 0.70 7.26 -6.79
CA SER A 76 1.40 7.76 -7.98
C SER A 76 2.55 6.84 -8.40
N LEU A 77 3.27 6.26 -7.43
CA LEU A 77 4.31 5.28 -7.68
C LEU A 77 3.73 3.95 -8.20
N GLU A 78 2.63 3.49 -7.63
CA GLU A 78 1.91 2.31 -8.11
C GLU A 78 1.41 2.48 -9.55
N ILE A 79 0.92 3.67 -9.93
CA ILE A 79 0.55 4.00 -11.31
C ILE A 79 1.75 3.90 -12.25
N MET A 80 2.94 4.34 -11.84
CA MET A 80 4.15 4.20 -12.66
C MET A 80 4.57 2.75 -12.83
N ILE A 81 4.46 1.93 -11.78
CA ILE A 81 4.70 0.49 -11.87
C ILE A 81 3.70 -0.15 -12.86
N SER A 82 2.43 0.24 -12.80
CA SER A 82 1.41 -0.19 -13.77
C SER A 82 1.79 0.20 -15.20
N GLN A 83 2.23 1.44 -15.43
CA GLN A 83 2.65 1.91 -16.74
C GLN A 83 3.85 1.11 -17.30
N LEU A 84 4.81 0.73 -16.46
CA LEU A 84 5.96 -0.07 -16.87
C LEU A 84 5.56 -1.51 -17.19
N SER A 85 4.74 -2.14 -16.33
CA SER A 85 4.24 -3.50 -16.58
C SER A 85 3.37 -3.58 -17.84
N GLU A 86 2.47 -2.63 -18.05
CA GLU A 86 1.67 -2.51 -19.28
C GLU A 86 2.56 -2.27 -20.52
N ALA A 87 3.66 -1.52 -20.37
CA ALA A 87 4.61 -1.30 -21.45
C ALA A 87 5.37 -2.58 -21.83
N VAL A 88 5.72 -3.43 -20.87
CA VAL A 88 6.28 -4.78 -21.15
C VAL A 88 5.31 -5.60 -21.97
N MET A 89 4.02 -5.61 -21.60
CA MET A 89 2.98 -6.33 -22.33
C MET A 89 2.77 -5.77 -23.75
N TYR A 90 2.73 -4.43 -23.87
CA TYR A 90 2.66 -3.82 -25.20
C TYR A 90 3.82 -4.24 -26.11
N CYS A 91 5.05 -4.27 -25.58
CA CYS A 91 6.23 -4.73 -26.33
C CYS A 91 6.10 -6.21 -26.72
N LYS A 92 5.53 -7.04 -25.85
CA LYS A 92 5.28 -8.45 -26.13
C LYS A 92 4.24 -8.66 -27.25
N GLU A 93 3.14 -7.92 -27.24
CA GLU A 93 2.10 -7.94 -28.25
C GLU A 93 2.57 -7.38 -29.62
N ASN A 94 3.55 -6.49 -29.61
CA ASN A 94 4.11 -5.85 -30.80
C ASN A 94 5.56 -6.30 -31.07
N THR A 95 5.84 -7.57 -30.86
CA THR A 95 7.18 -8.15 -31.00
C THR A 95 7.81 -7.93 -32.38
N ASP A 96 7.04 -7.97 -33.46
CA ASP A 96 7.54 -7.74 -34.82
C ASP A 96 8.18 -6.37 -34.99
N LEU A 97 7.63 -5.38 -34.26
CA LEU A 97 8.17 -4.02 -34.25
C LEU A 97 9.57 -3.95 -33.60
N LEU A 98 9.78 -4.73 -32.53
CA LEU A 98 11.01 -4.70 -31.73
C LEU A 98 12.05 -5.67 -32.28
N TYR A 99 11.64 -6.88 -32.61
CA TYR A 99 12.55 -7.97 -33.00
C TYR A 99 13.15 -7.76 -34.38
N SER A 100 12.35 -7.35 -35.38
CA SER A 100 12.86 -7.04 -36.70
C SER A 100 13.93 -5.95 -36.69
N THR A 101 13.80 -5.01 -35.73
CA THR A 101 14.73 -3.89 -35.54
C THR A 101 16.04 -4.33 -34.88
N ALA A 102 16.03 -5.35 -34.05
CA ALA A 102 17.22 -5.84 -33.35
C ALA A 102 18.14 -6.72 -34.24
N TYR A 103 17.62 -7.30 -35.33
CA TYR A 103 18.35 -8.26 -36.17
C TYR A 103 18.83 -7.74 -37.52
N ASN A 104 18.24 -6.67 -38.07
CA ASN A 104 18.54 -6.20 -39.42
C ASN A 104 19.30 -4.86 -39.43
N GLU A 105 20.38 -4.80 -40.16
CA GLU A 105 21.03 -3.52 -40.53
C GLU A 105 20.54 -3.10 -41.93
N PRO A 106 20.22 -1.82 -42.18
CA PRO A 106 20.57 -0.60 -41.43
C PRO A 106 19.54 -0.25 -40.34
N ILE A 107 19.88 -0.62 -39.16
CA ILE A 107 19.01 -0.64 -37.98
C ILE A 107 18.57 0.77 -37.55
N ARG A 108 19.41 1.78 -37.73
CA ARG A 108 19.20 3.11 -37.14
C ARG A 108 17.94 3.81 -37.67
N GLN A 109 17.69 3.78 -38.97
CA GLN A 109 16.52 4.44 -39.58
C GLN A 109 15.22 3.75 -39.20
N GLN A 110 15.25 2.42 -39.07
CA GLN A 110 14.08 1.64 -38.69
C GLN A 110 13.78 1.76 -37.20
N ILE A 111 14.81 1.84 -36.34
CA ILE A 111 14.67 2.20 -34.92
C ILE A 111 14.00 3.55 -34.79
N GLU A 112 14.50 4.59 -35.48
CA GLU A 112 13.93 5.93 -35.42
C GLU A 112 12.47 5.96 -35.88
N SER A 113 12.12 5.21 -36.94
CA SER A 113 10.74 5.10 -37.42
C SER A 113 9.83 4.45 -36.39
N ASN A 114 10.27 3.35 -35.77
CA ASN A 114 9.52 2.62 -34.76
C ASN A 114 9.38 3.42 -33.47
N MET A 115 10.44 4.11 -33.06
CA MET A 115 10.43 5.01 -31.90
C MET A 115 9.49 6.20 -32.12
N ASN A 116 9.41 6.73 -33.35
CA ASN A 116 8.46 7.78 -33.69
C ASN A 116 7.00 7.28 -33.63
N LYS A 117 6.71 6.01 -33.91
CA LYS A 117 5.39 5.41 -33.69
C LYS A 117 5.07 5.33 -32.20
N LEU A 118 6.00 4.87 -31.38
CA LEU A 118 5.83 4.81 -29.93
C LEU A 118 5.66 6.20 -29.30
N ARG A 119 6.36 7.23 -29.81
CA ARG A 119 6.22 8.64 -29.35
C ARG A 119 4.84 9.24 -29.59
N LYS A 120 4.05 8.71 -30.50
CA LYS A 120 2.67 9.18 -30.78
C LYS A 120 1.65 8.63 -29.79
N ASP A 121 2.01 7.61 -29.00
CA ASP A 121 1.14 7.04 -28.00
C ASP A 121 1.11 7.90 -26.73
N ARG A 122 -0.03 7.94 -26.00
CA ARG A 122 -0.16 8.69 -24.74
C ARG A 122 0.82 8.23 -23.65
N ASN A 123 1.17 6.94 -23.64
CA ASN A 123 2.11 6.34 -22.71
C ASN A 123 3.48 6.09 -23.36
N TYR A 124 3.86 6.91 -24.35
CA TYR A 124 5.08 6.68 -25.12
C TYR A 124 6.34 6.58 -24.24
N CYS A 125 6.40 7.33 -23.12
CA CYS A 125 7.57 7.34 -22.25
C CYS A 125 7.87 5.95 -21.66
N SER A 126 6.85 5.26 -21.12
CA SER A 126 7.02 3.91 -20.56
C SER A 126 7.30 2.87 -21.63
N LYS A 127 6.55 2.90 -22.73
CA LYS A 127 6.76 1.99 -23.88
C LYS A 127 8.13 2.21 -24.52
N LEU A 128 8.55 3.48 -24.67
CA LEU A 128 9.86 3.84 -25.19
C LEU A 128 10.98 3.36 -24.26
N TYR A 129 10.83 3.54 -22.96
CA TYR A 129 11.79 3.10 -21.96
C TYR A 129 12.01 1.59 -22.02
N VAL A 130 10.92 0.81 -22.03
CA VAL A 130 10.97 -0.66 -22.12
C VAL A 130 11.56 -1.11 -23.47
N ALA A 131 11.21 -0.45 -24.58
CA ALA A 131 11.77 -0.75 -25.90
C ALA A 131 13.29 -0.48 -25.94
N LEU A 132 13.75 0.64 -25.39
CA LEU A 132 15.18 0.95 -25.29
C LEU A 132 15.93 -0.07 -24.45
N LEU A 133 15.35 -0.50 -23.33
CA LEU A 133 15.93 -1.56 -22.51
C LEU A 133 16.04 -2.86 -23.30
N PHE A 134 14.97 -3.26 -23.98
CA PHE A 134 14.98 -4.44 -24.85
C PHE A 134 16.09 -4.37 -25.89
N PHE A 135 16.23 -3.23 -26.59
CA PHE A 135 17.29 -3.03 -27.56
C PHE A 135 18.69 -3.08 -26.93
N SER A 136 18.90 -2.50 -25.75
CA SER A 136 20.20 -2.53 -25.08
C SER A 136 20.64 -3.95 -24.74
N LEU A 137 19.70 -4.78 -24.27
CA LEU A 137 19.95 -6.19 -23.96
C LEU A 137 20.28 -7.03 -25.21
N PHE A 138 19.62 -6.73 -26.33
CA PHE A 138 19.94 -7.34 -27.63
C PHE A 138 21.29 -6.86 -28.18
N TYR A 139 21.58 -5.56 -28.10
CA TYR A 139 22.87 -4.99 -28.53
C TYR A 139 24.06 -5.54 -27.76
N GLU A 140 23.90 -5.76 -26.47
CA GLU A 140 24.91 -6.39 -25.62
C GLU A 140 25.11 -7.89 -25.95
N ARG A 141 24.42 -8.43 -26.95
CA ARG A 141 24.45 -9.83 -27.42
C ARG A 141 24.07 -10.88 -26.36
N LYS A 142 23.61 -10.47 -25.19
CA LYS A 142 23.25 -11.41 -24.11
C LYS A 142 22.11 -12.35 -24.49
N TRP A 143 21.19 -11.89 -25.37
CA TRP A 143 19.98 -12.64 -25.75
C TRP A 143 19.79 -12.78 -27.27
N ARG A 144 20.82 -12.46 -28.05
CA ARG A 144 20.75 -12.44 -29.51
C ARG A 144 20.33 -13.78 -30.13
N ASP A 145 20.71 -14.87 -29.48
CA ASP A 145 20.48 -16.23 -29.99
C ASP A 145 19.21 -16.87 -29.38
N LEU A 146 18.42 -16.11 -28.64
CA LEU A 146 17.18 -16.60 -28.06
C LEU A 146 16.02 -16.41 -29.02
N GLU A 147 15.07 -17.36 -28.97
CA GLU A 147 13.77 -17.18 -29.61
C GLU A 147 13.05 -15.95 -29.04
N ARG A 148 12.25 -15.30 -29.87
CA ARG A 148 11.55 -14.06 -29.61
C ARG A 148 10.75 -14.09 -28.30
N GLU A 149 9.94 -15.12 -28.11
CA GLU A 149 9.10 -15.30 -26.92
C GLU A 149 9.92 -15.47 -25.66
N VAL A 150 10.99 -16.25 -25.72
CA VAL A 150 11.92 -16.47 -24.61
C VAL A 150 12.64 -15.18 -24.21
N ALA A 151 13.01 -14.35 -25.18
CA ALA A 151 13.64 -13.07 -24.90
C ALA A 151 12.69 -12.11 -24.17
N LEU A 152 11.40 -12.08 -24.56
CA LEU A 152 10.39 -11.24 -23.93
C LEU A 152 10.01 -11.74 -22.54
N GLU A 153 9.93 -13.05 -22.35
CA GLU A 153 9.75 -13.62 -21.01
C GLU A 153 10.90 -13.23 -20.07
N LYS A 154 12.13 -13.24 -20.56
CA LYS A 154 13.30 -12.77 -19.78
C LYS A 154 13.22 -11.29 -19.43
N VAL A 155 12.71 -10.44 -20.33
CA VAL A 155 12.44 -9.02 -20.00
C VAL A 155 11.41 -8.91 -18.89
N ASN A 156 10.30 -9.64 -18.98
CA ASN A 156 9.26 -9.64 -17.96
C ASN A 156 9.82 -10.13 -16.61
N ASN A 157 10.54 -11.23 -16.59
CA ASN A 157 11.17 -11.77 -15.38
C ASN A 157 12.19 -10.79 -14.77
N GLU A 158 12.93 -10.06 -15.61
CA GLU A 158 13.84 -9.01 -15.11
C GLU A 158 13.08 -7.85 -14.46
N PHE A 159 11.95 -7.40 -15.03
CA PHE A 159 11.12 -6.39 -14.40
C PHE A 159 10.54 -6.87 -13.06
N LEU A 160 10.08 -8.10 -12.96
CA LEU A 160 9.60 -8.67 -11.69
C LEU A 160 10.74 -8.72 -10.65
N ARG A 161 11.92 -9.17 -11.04
CA ARG A 161 13.10 -9.17 -10.15
C ARG A 161 13.48 -7.76 -9.70
N GLN A 162 13.40 -6.79 -10.59
CA GLN A 162 13.68 -5.38 -10.25
C GLN A 162 12.60 -4.78 -9.34
N LEU A 163 11.34 -5.22 -9.45
CA LEU A 163 10.28 -4.85 -8.53
C LEU A 163 10.56 -5.40 -7.11
N ASP A 164 10.98 -6.66 -7.01
CA ASP A 164 11.36 -7.24 -5.72
C ASP A 164 12.53 -6.47 -5.07
N LEU A 165 13.55 -6.09 -5.85
CA LEU A 165 14.63 -5.25 -5.35
C LEU A 165 14.17 -3.85 -4.91
N LEU A 166 13.18 -3.26 -5.59
CA LEU A 166 12.58 -1.99 -5.15
C LEU A 166 11.86 -2.15 -3.81
N ILE A 167 11.11 -3.26 -3.64
CA ILE A 167 10.41 -3.58 -2.39
C ILE A 167 11.42 -3.81 -1.25
N GLU A 168 12.52 -4.50 -1.50
CA GLU A 168 13.59 -4.69 -0.52
C GLU A 168 14.25 -3.35 -0.12
N LEU A 169 14.50 -2.46 -1.07
CA LEU A 169 15.04 -1.14 -0.77
C LEU A 169 14.06 -0.29 0.05
N LEU A 170 12.76 -0.39 -0.22
CA LEU A 170 11.72 0.23 0.60
C LEU A 170 11.70 -0.35 2.03
N GLU A 171 11.88 -1.66 2.18
CA GLU A 171 12.00 -2.31 3.49
C GLU A 171 13.21 -1.78 4.27
N ILE A 172 14.36 -1.64 3.61
CA ILE A 172 15.57 -1.06 4.21
C ILE A 172 15.29 0.37 4.71
N TYR A 173 14.67 1.19 3.87
CA TYR A 173 14.31 2.56 4.24
C TYR A 173 13.41 2.63 5.48
N LEU A 174 12.30 1.90 5.45
CA LEU A 174 11.34 1.95 6.55
C LEU A 174 11.91 1.35 7.84
N SER A 175 12.79 0.35 7.73
CA SER A 175 13.47 -0.22 8.89
C SER A 175 14.52 0.73 9.48
N TYR A 176 15.23 1.47 8.63
CA TYR A 176 16.13 2.53 9.08
C TYR A 176 15.34 3.67 9.75
N LEU A 177 14.20 4.03 9.19
CA LEU A 177 13.31 5.01 9.80
C LEU A 177 12.78 4.54 11.17
N ASP A 178 12.39 3.26 11.32
CA ASP A 178 11.99 2.69 12.61
C ASP A 178 13.13 2.78 13.64
N TYR A 179 14.37 2.46 13.22
CA TYR A 179 15.54 2.61 14.06
C TYR A 179 15.74 4.07 14.51
N LEU A 180 15.70 5.03 13.59
CA LEU A 180 15.85 6.45 13.91
C LEU A 180 14.75 6.97 14.85
N ASP A 181 13.51 6.59 14.59
CA ASP A 181 12.35 7.10 15.32
C ASP A 181 12.23 6.49 16.72
N PHE A 182 12.40 5.16 16.84
CA PHE A 182 12.07 4.46 18.08
C PHE A 182 13.29 4.11 18.95
N GLU A 183 14.46 3.85 18.35
CA GLU A 183 15.66 3.53 19.11
C GLU A 183 16.52 4.76 19.40
N VAL A 184 16.71 5.65 18.41
CA VAL A 184 17.55 6.86 18.56
C VAL A 184 16.74 8.00 19.17
N SER A 185 15.72 8.49 18.45
CA SER A 185 14.96 9.69 18.82
C SER A 185 13.91 9.44 19.90
N LYS A 186 13.43 8.20 20.04
CA LYS A 186 12.40 7.78 21.00
C LYS A 186 11.15 8.66 20.91
N ILE A 187 10.65 8.85 19.70
CA ILE A 187 9.47 9.67 19.44
C ILE A 187 8.26 9.22 20.27
N LYS A 188 7.39 10.15 20.58
CA LYS A 188 6.14 9.91 21.30
C LYS A 188 4.94 10.18 20.42
N ALA A 189 3.81 9.54 20.75
CA ALA A 189 2.55 9.81 20.08
C ALA A 189 2.21 11.30 20.14
N LYS A 190 1.79 11.86 19.02
CA LYS A 190 1.28 13.22 18.94
C LYS A 190 -0.22 13.23 19.20
N PRO A 191 -0.77 14.29 19.80
CA PRO A 191 -2.19 14.43 20.03
C PRO A 191 -2.99 14.37 18.72
N THR A 192 -4.04 13.55 18.72
CA THR A 192 -4.96 13.39 17.59
C THR A 192 -6.36 13.06 18.08
N ALA A 193 -7.32 12.94 17.15
CA ALA A 193 -8.66 12.44 17.45
C ALA A 193 -8.67 11.04 18.09
N LEU A 194 -7.59 10.24 17.90
CA LEU A 194 -7.47 8.91 18.52
C LEU A 194 -7.35 8.96 20.04
N ASP A 195 -7.00 10.11 20.63
CA ASP A 195 -6.92 10.29 22.08
C ASP A 195 -8.31 10.17 22.75
N ALA A 196 -9.39 10.22 21.96
CA ALA A 196 -10.75 9.94 22.41
C ALA A 196 -11.04 8.43 22.56
N VAL A 197 -10.22 7.57 21.95
CA VAL A 197 -10.42 6.12 21.99
C VAL A 197 -9.92 5.56 23.30
N SER A 198 -10.86 5.21 24.18
CA SER A 198 -10.52 4.58 25.45
C SER A 198 -9.86 3.23 25.24
N ASN A 199 -8.74 2.96 25.95
CA ASN A 199 -8.01 1.72 25.88
C ASN A 199 -7.55 1.32 24.45
N ILE A 200 -6.97 2.29 23.73
CA ILE A 200 -6.52 2.14 22.35
C ILE A 200 -5.55 0.96 22.17
N SER A 201 -4.72 0.64 23.17
CA SER A 201 -3.81 -0.51 23.15
C SER A 201 -4.52 -1.85 22.98
N ASN A 202 -5.78 -1.96 23.40
CA ASN A 202 -6.58 -3.17 23.28
C ASN A 202 -7.38 -3.28 21.98
N SER A 203 -7.26 -2.29 21.10
CA SER A 203 -7.95 -2.27 19.79
C SER A 203 -7.44 -3.38 18.86
N TYR A 204 -8.32 -3.85 17.98
CA TYR A 204 -7.90 -4.58 16.80
C TYR A 204 -7.35 -3.60 15.76
N VAL A 205 -6.31 -3.99 15.04
CA VAL A 205 -5.66 -3.10 14.04
C VAL A 205 -5.62 -3.79 12.68
N LEU A 206 -6.29 -3.22 11.69
CA LEU A 206 -6.06 -3.51 10.27
C LEU A 206 -5.10 -2.46 9.73
N ASN A 207 -3.86 -2.85 9.51
CA ASN A 207 -2.79 -1.94 9.14
C ASN A 207 -2.48 -2.05 7.65
N PHE A 208 -2.62 -0.93 6.93
CA PHE A 208 -2.23 -0.78 5.53
C PHE A 208 -0.78 -0.29 5.38
N ASN A 209 -0.14 0.12 6.49
CA ASN A 209 1.27 0.50 6.52
C ASN A 209 2.13 -0.75 6.71
N TYR A 210 3.37 -0.68 6.24
CA TYR A 210 4.36 -1.73 6.47
C TYR A 210 5.01 -1.64 7.87
N THR A 211 4.84 -0.50 8.54
CA THR A 211 5.43 -0.16 9.85
C THR A 211 4.48 -0.46 10.99
N ASN A 212 5.00 -0.85 12.16
CA ASN A 212 4.21 -1.10 13.37
C ASN A 212 4.15 0.12 14.28
N THR A 213 3.92 1.31 13.72
CA THR A 213 3.86 2.57 14.48
C THR A 213 2.85 2.54 15.62
N SER A 214 1.68 1.91 15.43
CA SER A 214 0.68 1.79 16.50
C SER A 214 1.14 0.90 17.65
N GLY A 215 1.90 -0.15 17.37
CA GLY A 215 2.51 -0.99 18.39
C GLY A 215 3.53 -0.21 19.23
N HIS A 216 4.41 0.54 18.57
CA HIS A 216 5.43 1.35 19.26
C HIS A 216 4.85 2.51 20.08
N LEU A 217 3.86 3.24 19.53
CA LEU A 217 3.36 4.46 20.15
C LEU A 217 2.18 4.27 21.11
N PHE A 218 1.30 3.31 20.81
CA PHE A 218 0.07 3.05 21.60
C PHE A 218 0.07 1.70 22.30
N GLY A 219 1.09 0.87 22.10
CA GLY A 219 1.18 -0.47 22.71
C GLY A 219 0.11 -1.42 22.17
N THR A 220 -0.33 -1.28 20.92
CA THR A 220 -1.29 -2.22 20.34
C THR A 220 -0.66 -3.61 20.21
N PHE A 221 -1.45 -4.64 20.51
CA PHE A 221 -0.95 -6.01 20.55
C PHE A 221 -0.76 -6.58 19.15
N GLU A 222 0.34 -7.29 18.95
CA GLU A 222 0.67 -7.91 17.66
C GLU A 222 -0.34 -8.98 17.26
N GLU A 223 -0.83 -9.78 18.20
CA GLU A 223 -1.85 -10.79 17.95
C GLU A 223 -3.21 -10.21 17.52
N LYS A 224 -3.45 -8.92 17.78
CA LYS A 224 -4.63 -8.16 17.35
C LYS A 224 -4.38 -7.30 16.12
N THR A 225 -3.18 -7.35 15.57
CA THR A 225 -2.79 -6.57 14.40
C THR A 225 -2.71 -7.47 13.16
N HIS A 226 -3.24 -6.97 12.05
CA HIS A 226 -3.10 -7.59 10.74
C HIS A 226 -2.54 -6.58 9.74
N PHE A 227 -1.40 -6.88 9.17
CA PHE A 227 -0.74 -6.10 8.13
C PHE A 227 -1.20 -6.61 6.76
N ILE A 228 -2.18 -5.94 6.15
CA ILE A 228 -2.83 -6.40 4.91
C ILE A 228 -1.86 -6.46 3.71
N HIS A 229 -0.88 -5.57 3.71
CA HIS A 229 0.17 -5.50 2.69
C HIS A 229 1.52 -6.03 3.20
N GLY A 230 1.50 -6.85 4.26
CA GLY A 230 2.73 -7.31 4.90
C GLY A 230 3.41 -6.21 5.71
N ARG A 231 4.58 -6.53 6.25
CA ARG A 231 5.34 -5.63 7.13
C ARG A 231 6.83 -5.74 6.90
N ILE A 232 7.56 -4.73 7.39
CA ILE A 232 9.02 -4.77 7.46
C ILE A 232 9.49 -5.84 8.45
N ASP A 233 10.48 -6.63 8.06
CA ASP A 233 11.14 -7.66 8.89
C ASP A 233 12.52 -7.98 8.32
N LEU A 234 13.45 -7.00 8.35
CA LEU A 234 14.79 -7.16 7.78
C LEU A 234 15.55 -8.37 8.32
N ASP A 235 15.36 -8.66 9.60
CA ASP A 235 16.05 -9.78 10.27
C ASP A 235 15.37 -11.14 9.99
N ARG A 236 14.26 -11.14 9.25
CA ARG A 236 13.44 -12.33 8.91
C ARG A 236 13.10 -13.15 10.17
N GLN A 237 12.81 -12.47 11.26
CA GLN A 237 12.49 -13.10 12.54
C GLN A 237 11.15 -13.82 12.51
N THR A 238 10.17 -13.27 11.79
CA THR A 238 8.79 -13.79 11.72
C THR A 238 8.57 -14.61 10.46
N ASN A 239 9.04 -14.11 9.32
CA ASN A 239 8.86 -14.73 8.01
C ASN A 239 10.20 -14.91 7.31
N ARG A 240 10.35 -16.01 6.55
CA ARG A 240 11.60 -16.29 5.82
C ARG A 240 11.75 -15.45 4.55
N ILE A 241 10.67 -14.82 4.08
CA ILE A 241 10.62 -14.00 2.87
C ILE A 241 10.17 -12.57 3.21
N ASN A 242 10.44 -11.63 2.32
CA ASN A 242 9.86 -10.30 2.40
C ASN A 242 8.35 -10.39 2.17
N THR A 243 7.55 -9.97 3.16
CA THR A 243 6.09 -10.03 3.09
C THR A 243 5.44 -8.78 2.54
N MET A 244 6.22 -7.71 2.26
CA MET A 244 5.68 -6.45 1.75
C MET A 244 5.08 -6.63 0.36
N VAL A 245 3.82 -6.25 0.22
CA VAL A 245 3.05 -6.28 -1.03
C VAL A 245 3.05 -4.90 -1.64
N PHE A 246 3.65 -4.76 -2.81
CA PHE A 246 3.69 -3.50 -3.53
C PHE A 246 3.50 -3.77 -5.03
N GLY A 247 2.33 -3.45 -5.56
CA GLY A 247 1.96 -3.85 -6.90
C GLY A 247 0.83 -3.02 -7.49
N ILE A 248 0.34 -3.47 -8.63
CA ILE A 248 -0.73 -2.80 -9.38
C ILE A 248 -2.13 -3.24 -8.92
N GLU A 249 -3.13 -2.47 -9.33
CA GLU A 249 -4.55 -2.77 -9.08
C GLU A 249 -4.96 -4.13 -9.65
N ASP A 250 -5.79 -4.83 -8.90
CA ASP A 250 -6.42 -6.07 -9.33
C ASP A 250 -7.56 -5.73 -10.31
N LYS A 251 -7.41 -6.10 -11.58
CA LYS A 251 -8.46 -5.88 -12.59
C LYS A 251 -9.34 -7.12 -12.69
N GLU A 252 -10.63 -6.98 -12.39
CA GLU A 252 -11.62 -8.07 -12.28
C GLU A 252 -11.74 -8.97 -13.53
N ASN A 253 -11.31 -8.52 -14.71
CA ASN A 253 -11.43 -9.25 -15.97
C ASN A 253 -10.11 -9.33 -16.74
N ASP A 254 -8.99 -9.06 -16.10
CA ASP A 254 -7.69 -9.14 -16.76
C ASP A 254 -7.18 -10.59 -16.72
N VAL A 255 -7.51 -11.35 -17.78
CA VAL A 255 -6.99 -12.70 -18.00
C VAL A 255 -5.56 -12.72 -18.51
N ASN A 256 -4.87 -11.58 -18.54
CA ASN A 256 -3.50 -11.52 -18.98
C ASN A 256 -2.56 -12.10 -17.92
N SER A 257 -2.18 -13.36 -18.10
CA SER A 257 -1.36 -14.12 -17.17
C SER A 257 -0.02 -13.45 -16.82
N ASP A 258 0.53 -12.65 -17.73
CA ASP A 258 1.83 -12.01 -17.55
C ASP A 258 1.77 -10.80 -16.59
N LEU A 259 0.61 -10.16 -16.44
CA LEU A 259 0.40 -9.06 -15.48
C LEU A 259 0.04 -9.55 -14.07
N ILE A 260 -0.43 -10.78 -13.93
CA ILE A 260 -0.81 -11.36 -12.65
C ILE A 260 0.27 -11.21 -11.57
N PRO A 261 1.57 -11.50 -11.84
CA PRO A 261 2.61 -11.38 -10.81
C PRO A 261 2.83 -9.96 -10.28
N TYR A 262 2.40 -8.93 -11.02
CA TYR A 262 2.46 -7.54 -10.57
C TYR A 262 1.27 -7.14 -9.70
N GLN A 263 0.20 -7.91 -9.67
CA GLN A 263 -1.05 -7.58 -8.97
C GLN A 263 -0.93 -7.82 -7.46
N LYS A 264 -1.57 -6.95 -6.68
CA LYS A 264 -1.53 -7.01 -5.20
C LYS A 264 -2.08 -8.34 -4.68
N TYR A 265 -3.18 -8.86 -5.25
CA TYR A 265 -3.75 -10.13 -4.78
C TYR A 265 -2.78 -11.29 -4.95
N TYR A 266 -2.09 -11.37 -6.11
CA TYR A 266 -1.11 -12.42 -6.36
C TYR A 266 0.04 -12.35 -5.34
N GLN A 267 0.59 -11.17 -5.13
CA GLN A 267 1.65 -10.96 -4.14
C GLN A 267 1.17 -11.32 -2.73
N ARG A 268 -0.07 -10.98 -2.36
CA ARG A 268 -0.66 -11.37 -1.07
C ARG A 268 -0.74 -12.88 -0.91
N VAL A 269 -1.09 -13.62 -1.97
CA VAL A 269 -1.12 -15.09 -1.96
C VAL A 269 0.30 -15.65 -1.83
N VAL A 270 1.24 -15.19 -2.64
CA VAL A 270 2.64 -15.68 -2.63
C VAL A 270 3.34 -15.35 -1.30
N LYS A 271 3.05 -14.18 -0.73
CA LYS A 271 3.67 -13.68 0.51
C LYS A 271 2.87 -14.03 1.76
N GLU A 272 1.79 -14.80 1.61
CA GLU A 272 0.96 -15.36 2.70
C GLU A 272 0.48 -14.30 3.71
N THR A 273 0.11 -13.10 3.27
CA THR A 273 -0.35 -12.05 4.19
C THR A 273 -1.67 -12.36 4.86
N GLY A 274 -2.48 -13.24 4.26
CA GLY A 274 -3.72 -13.77 4.85
C GLY A 274 -4.87 -12.77 4.97
N ASN A 275 -5.90 -13.19 5.72
CA ASN A 275 -7.13 -12.41 5.96
C ASN A 275 -7.55 -12.40 7.44
N LYS A 276 -6.61 -12.45 8.35
CA LYS A 276 -6.86 -12.47 9.81
C LYS A 276 -7.81 -11.34 10.27
N PHE A 277 -7.80 -10.19 9.59
CA PHE A 277 -8.67 -9.06 9.92
C PHE A 277 -10.17 -9.41 9.88
N GLU A 278 -10.58 -10.41 9.12
CA GLU A 278 -11.98 -10.83 9.08
C GLU A 278 -12.51 -11.24 10.46
N GLU A 279 -11.66 -11.87 11.27
CA GLU A 279 -12.00 -12.27 12.64
C GLU A 279 -12.34 -11.08 13.52
N PHE A 280 -11.71 -9.90 13.29
CA PHE A 280 -11.97 -8.68 14.07
C PHE A 280 -13.43 -8.21 13.93
N PHE A 281 -14.01 -8.44 12.76
CA PHE A 281 -15.40 -8.07 12.45
C PHE A 281 -16.38 -9.17 12.83
N ILE A 282 -16.06 -10.44 12.65
CA ILE A 282 -16.97 -11.56 12.86
C ILE A 282 -17.18 -11.82 14.35
N LYS A 283 -16.14 -11.66 15.18
CA LYS A 283 -16.19 -11.92 16.60
C LYS A 283 -17.26 -11.06 17.29
N ARG A 284 -18.20 -11.74 17.99
CA ARG A 284 -19.28 -11.10 18.75
C ARG A 284 -19.00 -11.22 20.23
N ASN A 285 -18.97 -10.09 20.91
CA ASN A 285 -18.85 -10.04 22.37
C ASN A 285 -20.16 -9.52 22.97
N TYR A 286 -20.44 -9.94 24.21
CA TYR A 286 -21.66 -9.62 24.92
C TYR A 286 -21.33 -8.97 26.26
N THR A 287 -22.10 -7.94 26.62
CA THR A 287 -22.16 -7.39 27.97
C THR A 287 -23.48 -7.75 28.60
N VAL A 288 -23.51 -7.83 29.93
CA VAL A 288 -24.75 -8.01 30.69
C VAL A 288 -25.22 -6.62 31.16
N LYS A 289 -26.40 -6.21 30.69
CA LYS A 289 -27.08 -5.00 31.19
C LYS A 289 -28.30 -5.41 31.99
N ASN A 290 -28.53 -4.80 33.16
CA ASN A 290 -29.76 -4.96 33.90
C ASN A 290 -30.85 -4.11 33.24
N THR A 291 -31.82 -4.75 32.63
CA THR A 291 -33.03 -4.09 32.10
C THR A 291 -34.15 -4.20 33.10
N SER A 292 -34.89 -3.12 33.32
CA SER A 292 -36.05 -3.13 34.20
C SER A 292 -37.24 -3.69 33.43
N VAL A 293 -37.73 -4.86 33.83
CA VAL A 293 -38.95 -5.46 33.28
C VAL A 293 -39.93 -5.57 34.44
N VAL A 294 -41.04 -4.80 34.35
CA VAL A 294 -42.11 -4.74 35.38
C VAL A 294 -41.50 -4.50 36.78
N GLY A 295 -40.59 -3.52 36.90
CA GLY A 295 -39.98 -3.15 38.20
C GLY A 295 -38.93 -4.11 38.74
N ARG A 296 -38.59 -5.19 38.01
CA ARG A 296 -37.50 -6.12 38.38
C ARG A 296 -36.30 -5.96 37.45
N ALA A 297 -35.10 -5.92 38.01
CA ALA A 297 -33.85 -5.94 37.24
C ALA A 297 -33.63 -7.34 36.65
N VAL A 298 -33.68 -7.44 35.32
CA VAL A 298 -33.41 -8.70 34.61
C VAL A 298 -32.07 -8.55 33.84
N PRO A 299 -31.10 -9.43 34.09
CA PRO A 299 -29.85 -9.41 33.34
C PRO A 299 -30.11 -9.81 31.90
N THR A 300 -29.83 -8.89 30.97
CA THR A 300 -29.98 -9.11 29.53
C THR A 300 -28.64 -9.05 28.86
N ARG A 301 -28.31 -10.05 28.01
CA ARG A 301 -27.12 -10.02 27.17
C ARG A 301 -27.31 -9.05 26.01
N VAL A 302 -26.45 -8.08 25.90
CA VAL A 302 -26.44 -7.08 24.82
C VAL A 302 -25.15 -7.22 24.04
N LEU A 303 -25.23 -7.24 22.72
CA LEU A 303 -24.07 -7.23 21.82
C LEU A 303 -23.24 -5.97 22.04
N VAL A 304 -21.93 -6.13 22.14
CA VAL A 304 -20.98 -5.03 22.24
C VAL A 304 -20.93 -4.30 20.90
N SER A 305 -21.04 -2.98 20.93
CA SER A 305 -20.90 -2.12 19.76
C SER A 305 -19.47 -2.12 19.25
N LYS A 306 -19.27 -1.84 17.95
CA LYS A 306 -17.92 -1.68 17.37
C LYS A 306 -17.75 -0.30 16.74
N ASN A 307 -16.68 0.38 17.13
CA ASN A 307 -16.18 1.58 16.46
C ASN A 307 -15.08 1.18 15.49
N ILE A 308 -15.30 1.40 14.20
CA ILE A 308 -14.32 1.13 13.14
C ILE A 308 -13.75 2.49 12.73
N VAL A 309 -12.57 2.82 13.25
CA VAL A 309 -11.93 4.11 13.06
C VAL A 309 -10.89 4.02 11.95
N ILE A 310 -11.14 4.73 10.86
CA ILE A 310 -10.22 4.81 9.72
C ILE A 310 -9.38 6.07 9.89
N PHE A 311 -8.09 5.91 10.17
CA PHE A 311 -7.18 7.01 10.39
C PHE A 311 -6.05 7.03 9.36
N GLY A 312 -5.94 8.16 8.66
CA GLY A 312 -4.84 8.40 7.72
C GLY A 312 -4.87 7.56 6.44
N HIS A 313 -6.00 6.97 6.10
CA HIS A 313 -6.20 6.21 4.86
C HIS A 313 -7.05 6.98 3.86
N SER A 314 -6.60 7.07 2.61
CA SER A 314 -7.30 7.78 1.52
C SER A 314 -8.56 7.07 1.03
N VAL A 315 -8.76 5.81 1.44
CA VAL A 315 -9.80 4.91 0.91
C VAL A 315 -9.67 4.79 -0.62
N ASP A 316 -8.43 4.59 -1.07
CA ASP A 316 -8.12 4.49 -2.50
C ASP A 316 -8.89 3.33 -3.13
N PRO A 317 -9.45 3.48 -4.34
CA PRO A 317 -10.05 2.38 -5.09
C PRO A 317 -9.14 1.17 -5.31
N LEU A 318 -7.84 1.33 -5.25
CA LEU A 318 -6.86 0.22 -5.28
C LEU A 318 -7.04 -0.79 -4.13
N ASP A 319 -7.65 -0.37 -3.03
CA ASP A 319 -7.96 -1.21 -1.86
C ASP A 319 -9.48 -1.49 -1.73
N LYS A 320 -10.24 -1.30 -2.81
CA LYS A 320 -11.70 -1.42 -2.88
C LYS A 320 -12.23 -2.70 -2.24
N GLU A 321 -11.64 -3.84 -2.60
CA GLU A 321 -12.10 -5.16 -2.13
C GLU A 321 -12.02 -5.30 -0.62
N ILE A 322 -10.95 -4.77 0.00
CA ILE A 322 -10.76 -4.82 1.44
C ILE A 322 -11.83 -3.99 2.15
N PHE A 323 -12.08 -2.76 1.67
CA PHE A 323 -13.14 -1.93 2.26
C PHE A 323 -14.53 -2.51 2.07
N GLN A 324 -14.85 -3.03 0.88
CA GLN A 324 -16.12 -3.73 0.64
C GLN A 324 -16.32 -4.86 1.62
N LYS A 325 -15.27 -5.67 1.84
CA LYS A 325 -15.27 -6.77 2.79
C LYS A 325 -15.48 -6.30 4.22
N CYS A 326 -14.84 -5.23 4.66
CA CYS A 326 -15.03 -4.64 5.98
C CYS A 326 -16.51 -4.22 6.22
N PHE A 327 -17.14 -3.56 5.24
CA PHE A 327 -18.54 -3.16 5.34
C PHE A 327 -19.50 -4.37 5.35
N GLU A 328 -19.22 -5.39 4.53
CA GLU A 328 -20.00 -6.63 4.49
C GLU A 328 -19.94 -7.36 5.83
N LEU A 329 -18.75 -7.53 6.38
CA LEU A 329 -18.51 -8.23 7.64
C LEU A 329 -19.12 -7.50 8.84
N ALA A 330 -19.00 -6.16 8.89
CA ALA A 330 -19.62 -5.35 9.93
C ALA A 330 -21.16 -5.51 9.92
N LYS A 331 -21.78 -5.51 8.73
CA LYS A 331 -23.22 -5.78 8.59
C LYS A 331 -23.58 -7.20 9.02
N LYS A 332 -22.82 -8.20 8.62
CA LYS A 332 -23.01 -9.62 8.97
C LYS A 332 -22.83 -9.88 10.47
N GLY A 333 -22.07 -9.02 11.15
CA GLY A 333 -21.85 -9.11 12.60
C GLY A 333 -23.11 -8.92 13.44
N GLU A 334 -24.15 -8.22 12.94
CA GLU A 334 -25.42 -7.93 13.63
C GLU A 334 -25.27 -7.13 14.93
N TYR A 335 -24.08 -6.61 15.25
CA TYR A 335 -23.84 -5.71 16.37
C TYR A 335 -24.01 -4.24 15.91
N PRO A 336 -24.27 -3.29 16.82
CA PRO A 336 -24.22 -1.88 16.48
C PRO A 336 -22.80 -1.49 16.05
N TYR A 337 -22.67 -0.87 14.88
CA TYR A 337 -21.36 -0.46 14.37
C TYR A 337 -21.37 0.94 13.77
N ARG A 338 -20.20 1.55 13.78
CA ARG A 338 -19.95 2.86 13.15
C ARG A 338 -18.57 2.89 12.50
N PHE A 339 -18.54 3.23 11.21
CA PHE A 339 -17.32 3.58 10.49
C PHE A 339 -17.07 5.08 10.68
N ILE A 340 -15.92 5.44 11.23
CA ILE A 340 -15.52 6.80 11.54
C ILE A 340 -14.31 7.11 10.67
N PHE A 341 -14.50 7.90 9.62
CA PHE A 341 -13.43 8.30 8.71
C PHE A 341 -12.79 9.59 9.19
N THR A 342 -11.49 9.57 9.47
CA THR A 342 -10.77 10.80 9.81
C THR A 342 -10.27 11.50 8.55
N TYR A 343 -10.24 12.82 8.58
CA TYR A 343 -9.72 13.64 7.49
C TYR A 343 -8.89 14.81 8.02
N PHE A 344 -7.85 15.18 7.30
CA PHE A 344 -6.95 16.27 7.66
C PHE A 344 -7.53 17.65 7.27
N ASN A 345 -8.12 17.74 6.08
CA ASN A 345 -8.74 18.96 5.55
C ASN A 345 -9.95 18.61 4.67
N GLU A 346 -10.72 19.64 4.27
CA GLU A 346 -11.94 19.45 3.48
C GLU A 346 -11.68 18.83 2.09
N GLN A 347 -10.53 19.06 1.49
CA GLN A 347 -10.16 18.44 0.21
C GLN A 347 -10.02 16.91 0.37
N VAL A 348 -9.33 16.47 1.43
CA VAL A 348 -9.18 15.05 1.77
C VAL A 348 -10.53 14.43 2.08
N LYS A 349 -11.40 15.11 2.85
CA LYS A 349 -12.77 14.64 3.11
C LYS A 349 -13.57 14.41 1.83
N ARG A 350 -13.51 15.36 0.89
CA ARG A 350 -14.18 15.23 -0.41
C ARG A 350 -13.64 14.04 -1.21
N SER A 351 -12.34 13.82 -1.17
CA SER A 351 -11.70 12.66 -1.82
C SER A 351 -12.17 11.34 -1.21
N ILE A 352 -12.20 11.23 0.13
CA ILE A 352 -12.71 10.04 0.83
C ILE A 352 -14.18 9.78 0.45
N ILE A 353 -15.05 10.79 0.45
CA ILE A 353 -16.45 10.65 0.07
C ILE A 353 -16.58 10.16 -1.39
N LYS A 354 -15.78 10.73 -2.30
CA LYS A 354 -15.77 10.30 -3.71
C LYS A 354 -15.36 8.83 -3.82
N ASN A 355 -14.30 8.42 -3.14
CA ASN A 355 -13.79 7.07 -3.17
C ASN A 355 -14.79 6.07 -2.56
N LEU A 356 -15.41 6.43 -1.43
CA LEU A 356 -16.49 5.63 -0.83
C LEU A 356 -17.70 5.47 -1.77
N ALA A 357 -18.06 6.51 -2.54
CA ALA A 357 -19.12 6.41 -3.54
C ALA A 357 -18.77 5.46 -4.69
N ILE A 358 -17.46 5.36 -5.06
CA ILE A 358 -16.99 4.38 -6.04
C ILE A 358 -17.03 2.96 -5.46
N ILE A 359 -16.61 2.79 -4.20
CA ILE A 359 -16.49 1.48 -3.53
C ILE A 359 -17.86 0.89 -3.18
N LEU A 360 -18.75 1.71 -2.63
CA LEU A 360 -20.03 1.24 -2.06
C LEU A 360 -21.25 1.50 -2.96
N GLY A 361 -21.12 2.43 -3.90
CA GLY A 361 -22.25 2.99 -4.62
C GLY A 361 -22.91 4.17 -3.86
N LYS A 362 -23.45 5.12 -4.63
CA LYS A 362 -24.00 6.39 -4.10
C LYS A 362 -25.16 6.17 -3.13
N GLU A 363 -26.12 5.32 -3.50
CA GLU A 363 -27.34 5.06 -2.70
C GLU A 363 -26.99 4.47 -1.35
N LYS A 364 -26.12 3.47 -1.32
CA LYS A 364 -25.68 2.83 -0.07
C LYS A 364 -24.90 3.78 0.84
N LEU A 365 -24.05 4.64 0.26
CA LEU A 365 -23.33 5.64 1.05
C LEU A 365 -24.28 6.64 1.70
N VAL A 366 -25.29 7.14 0.98
CA VAL A 366 -26.33 8.04 1.51
C VAL A 366 -27.14 7.34 2.63
N GLU A 367 -27.50 6.07 2.45
CA GLU A 367 -28.17 5.29 3.47
C GLU A 367 -27.33 5.18 4.76
N LEU A 368 -26.06 4.79 4.63
CA LEU A 368 -25.17 4.58 5.77
C LEU A 368 -24.86 5.88 6.53
N THR A 369 -24.71 6.99 5.82
CA THR A 369 -24.53 8.31 6.45
C THR A 369 -25.81 8.79 7.14
N GLY A 370 -26.98 8.59 6.53
CA GLY A 370 -28.30 8.90 7.14
C GLY A 370 -28.56 8.12 8.42
N LYS A 371 -28.11 6.87 8.49
CA LYS A 371 -28.20 6.01 9.70
C LYS A 371 -27.07 6.27 10.71
N ARG A 372 -26.16 7.19 10.41
CA ARG A 372 -24.94 7.44 11.19
C ARG A 372 -24.02 6.19 11.36
N ASN A 373 -24.13 5.21 10.47
CA ASN A 373 -23.17 4.11 10.38
C ASN A 373 -21.84 4.54 9.71
N VAL A 374 -21.86 5.64 8.95
CA VAL A 374 -20.68 6.30 8.38
C VAL A 374 -20.69 7.75 8.84
N VAL A 375 -19.62 8.19 9.48
CA VAL A 375 -19.40 9.57 9.93
C VAL A 375 -18.00 10.03 9.61
N PHE A 376 -17.78 11.35 9.62
CA PHE A 376 -16.49 11.97 9.30
C PHE A 376 -16.07 12.90 10.45
N VAL A 377 -14.82 12.77 10.90
CA VAL A 377 -14.24 13.55 11.99
C VAL A 377 -12.91 14.11 11.55
N LYS A 378 -12.56 15.33 11.95
CA LYS A 378 -11.25 15.88 11.67
C LYS A 378 -10.17 15.14 12.48
N SER A 379 -9.01 14.89 11.90
CA SER A 379 -7.98 14.03 12.50
C SER A 379 -7.35 14.61 13.79
N ASP A 380 -7.51 15.90 14.04
CA ASP A 380 -7.08 16.62 15.23
C ASP A 380 -8.23 16.98 16.19
N ASP A 381 -9.46 16.55 15.91
CA ASP A 381 -10.67 16.88 16.69
C ASP A 381 -11.02 15.71 17.64
N LYS A 382 -10.43 15.77 18.83
CA LYS A 382 -10.69 14.80 19.89
C LYS A 382 -12.16 14.83 20.36
N ASP A 383 -12.70 16.01 20.60
CA ASP A 383 -14.07 16.19 21.12
C ASP A 383 -15.10 15.68 20.08
N GLY A 384 -14.89 16.04 18.80
CA GLY A 384 -15.73 15.52 17.72
C GLY A 384 -15.63 13.99 17.56
N MET A 385 -14.50 13.38 17.91
CA MET A 385 -14.38 11.92 17.94
C MET A 385 -15.16 11.35 19.14
N GLU A 386 -15.07 11.95 20.34
CA GLU A 386 -15.83 11.51 21.53
C GLU A 386 -17.35 11.52 21.26
N ASP A 387 -17.85 12.55 20.57
CA ASP A 387 -19.29 12.71 20.23
C ASP A 387 -19.82 11.63 19.27
N VAL A 388 -18.95 11.03 18.48
CA VAL A 388 -19.37 10.03 17.49
C VAL A 388 -19.05 8.59 17.89
N LEU A 389 -18.22 8.35 18.89
CA LEU A 389 -17.95 7.00 19.38
C LEU A 389 -19.23 6.37 19.94
N LEU A 390 -19.50 5.11 19.62
CA LEU A 390 -20.55 4.31 20.26
C LEU A 390 -20.10 3.93 21.67
N PRO A 391 -21.05 3.84 22.64
CA PRO A 391 -20.77 3.51 24.04
C PRO A 391 -20.38 2.04 24.26
#